data_65c71c158a37f1d5079d05ab4222b3d7
#
_entry.id   65c71c158a37f1d5079d05ab4222b3d7
#
_cell.length_a   1.000
_cell.length_b   1.000
_cell.length_c   1.000
_cell.angle_alpha   90.00
_cell.angle_beta   90.00
_cell.angle_gamma   90.00
#
_symmetry.space_group_name_H-M   'P 1'
#
loop_
_entity.id
_entity.type
_entity.pdbx_description
1 polymer ?
#
loop_
_entity_poly.entity_id
_entity_poly.type
_entity_poly.pdbx_seq_one_letter_code
_entity_poly.pdbx_strand_id
1 'polypeptide(L)'
;MTKQELYEKAQTLPLLPGVYIIRDKDDTIIYIGKAKRLKIRVSQYFKEGNVHLPKVRKMVEHAFSFDVIVTNSEVEALTLECSQIKQHSPKYNILLKDDKGFSFIKISKEDYPRITAELQATDDEAKYLGPYMSSFAVREIVETAQDIFKLPTCNRKFPQDFGKERPCLNFHIKKCMGL
;
A
#
# COMPACT_ATOMS: atom_id res chain seq x y z
N MET A 1 24.75 13.44 -11.69
CA MET A 1 24.82 12.70 -12.98
C MET A 1 23.95 13.42 -14.00
N THR A 2 24.36 13.42 -15.26
CA THR A 2 23.52 13.90 -16.37
C THR A 2 22.42 12.87 -16.68
N LYS A 3 21.39 13.28 -17.40
CA LYS A 3 20.30 12.37 -17.81
C LYS A 3 20.81 11.22 -18.68
N GLN A 4 21.82 11.48 -19.52
CA GLN A 4 22.45 10.47 -20.35
C GLN A 4 23.22 9.43 -19.52
N GLU A 5 24.00 9.85 -18.52
CA GLU A 5 24.70 8.95 -17.60
C GLU A 5 23.72 8.09 -16.78
N LEU A 6 22.59 8.66 -16.36
CA LEU A 6 21.53 7.91 -15.69
C LEU A 6 20.91 6.85 -16.62
N TYR A 7 20.71 7.18 -17.90
CA TYR A 7 20.21 6.23 -18.89
C TYR A 7 21.20 5.09 -19.10
N GLU A 8 22.49 5.40 -19.29
CA GLU A 8 23.55 4.39 -19.46
C GLU A 8 23.65 3.48 -18.24
N LYS A 9 23.64 4.04 -17.03
CA LYS A 9 23.58 3.27 -15.78
C LYS A 9 22.33 2.36 -15.75
N ALA A 10 21.17 2.86 -16.20
CA ALA A 10 19.96 2.06 -16.24
C ALA A 10 20.03 0.90 -17.23
N GLN A 11 20.80 1.03 -18.32
CA GLN A 11 21.02 -0.05 -19.29
C GLN A 11 21.87 -1.22 -18.75
N THR A 12 22.63 -1.01 -17.68
CA THR A 12 23.42 -2.06 -17.04
C THR A 12 22.61 -2.88 -16.04
N LEU A 13 21.38 -2.45 -15.69
CA LEU A 13 20.53 -3.14 -14.73
C LEU A 13 20.05 -4.52 -15.22
N PRO A 14 19.80 -5.46 -14.29
CA PRO A 14 19.24 -6.77 -14.64
C PRO A 14 17.77 -6.67 -15.07
N LEU A 15 17.32 -7.66 -15.86
CA LEU A 15 15.91 -7.85 -16.24
C LEU A 15 15.13 -8.60 -15.15
N LEU A 16 15.41 -8.32 -13.89
CA LEU A 16 14.80 -8.94 -12.70
C LEU A 16 13.84 -7.99 -12.01
N PRO A 17 12.92 -8.53 -11.19
CA PRO A 17 12.05 -7.70 -10.36
C PRO A 17 12.86 -7.01 -9.26
N GLY A 18 12.34 -5.88 -8.78
CA GLY A 18 13.00 -5.15 -7.70
C GLY A 18 12.41 -3.76 -7.48
N VAL A 19 13.04 -3.04 -6.57
CA VAL A 19 12.71 -1.67 -6.19
C VAL A 19 13.82 -0.75 -6.66
N TYR A 20 13.47 0.42 -7.19
CA TYR A 20 14.40 1.49 -7.53
C TYR A 20 14.10 2.72 -6.70
N ILE A 21 15.17 3.40 -6.26
CA ILE A 21 15.15 4.53 -5.35
C ILE A 21 15.84 5.68 -6.06
N ILE A 22 15.11 6.75 -6.36
CA ILE A 22 15.64 7.94 -7.03
C ILE A 22 15.94 9.01 -6.00
N ARG A 23 17.14 9.59 -6.12
CA ARG A 23 17.65 10.66 -5.25
C ARG A 23 17.91 11.93 -6.04
N ASP A 24 17.79 13.06 -5.36
CA ASP A 24 18.20 14.37 -5.89
C ASP A 24 19.69 14.65 -5.65
N LYS A 25 20.11 15.87 -5.98
CA LYS A 25 21.50 16.34 -5.82
C LYS A 25 21.97 16.38 -4.36
N ASP A 26 21.05 16.48 -3.41
CA ASP A 26 21.32 16.57 -1.98
C ASP A 26 21.22 15.19 -1.31
N ASP A 27 21.25 14.11 -2.12
CA ASP A 27 21.10 12.70 -1.72
C ASP A 27 19.75 12.36 -1.04
N THR A 28 18.76 13.25 -1.17
CA THR A 28 17.44 13.05 -0.63
C THR A 28 16.65 12.09 -1.52
N ILE A 29 16.00 11.09 -0.91
CA ILE A 29 15.11 10.18 -1.62
C ILE A 29 13.85 10.92 -2.05
N ILE A 30 13.69 11.10 -3.37
CA ILE A 30 12.57 11.84 -3.95
C ILE A 30 11.49 10.94 -4.52
N TYR A 31 11.83 9.70 -4.89
CA TYR A 31 10.89 8.73 -5.42
C TYR A 31 11.37 7.29 -5.21
N ILE A 32 10.45 6.39 -4.90
CA ILE A 32 10.66 4.96 -4.80
C ILE A 32 9.62 4.26 -5.68
N GLY A 33 10.02 3.24 -6.43
CA GLY A 33 9.10 2.50 -7.26
C GLY A 33 9.54 1.05 -7.48
N LYS A 34 8.58 0.18 -7.73
CA LYS A 34 8.84 -1.21 -8.10
C LYS A 34 8.86 -1.43 -9.61
N ALA A 35 9.54 -2.45 -10.02
CA ALA A 35 9.54 -2.91 -11.40
C ALA A 35 9.51 -4.44 -11.46
N LYS A 36 8.81 -4.99 -12.46
CA LYS A 36 8.93 -6.38 -12.88
C LYS A 36 10.26 -6.66 -13.57
N ARG A 37 10.77 -5.65 -14.29
CA ARG A 37 12.05 -5.66 -15.01
C ARG A 37 12.72 -4.32 -14.79
N LEU A 38 13.64 -4.25 -13.84
CA LEU A 38 14.32 -3.02 -13.43
C LEU A 38 14.92 -2.26 -14.61
N LYS A 39 15.70 -2.93 -15.46
CA LYS A 39 16.31 -2.32 -16.66
C LYS A 39 15.29 -1.58 -17.51
N ILE A 40 14.17 -2.24 -17.88
CA ILE A 40 13.17 -1.64 -18.77
C ILE A 40 12.51 -0.43 -18.10
N ARG A 41 12.10 -0.60 -16.84
CA ARG A 41 11.34 0.43 -16.14
C ARG A 41 12.17 1.67 -15.85
N VAL A 42 13.40 1.51 -15.36
CA VAL A 42 14.27 2.64 -15.00
C VAL A 42 14.76 3.36 -16.25
N SER A 43 15.14 2.64 -17.30
CA SER A 43 15.55 3.25 -18.57
C SER A 43 14.46 4.11 -19.20
N GLN A 44 13.20 3.75 -19.07
CA GLN A 44 12.07 4.54 -19.60
C GLN A 44 12.01 5.96 -19.03
N TYR A 45 12.45 6.19 -17.79
CA TYR A 45 12.47 7.53 -17.21
C TYR A 45 13.51 8.45 -17.85
N PHE A 46 14.66 7.89 -18.22
CA PHE A 46 15.82 8.67 -18.68
C PHE A 46 16.04 8.63 -20.19
N LYS A 47 15.26 7.83 -20.92
CA LYS A 47 15.36 7.76 -22.40
C LYS A 47 15.01 9.12 -23.02
N GLU A 48 15.84 9.56 -23.97
CA GLU A 48 15.57 10.76 -24.76
C GLU A 48 14.29 10.63 -25.59
N GLY A 49 13.57 11.74 -25.75
CA GLY A 49 12.33 11.77 -26.52
C GLY A 49 11.11 11.16 -25.82
N ASN A 50 11.25 10.64 -24.61
CA ASN A 50 10.12 10.05 -23.89
C ASN A 50 9.22 11.16 -23.31
N VAL A 51 7.92 11.11 -23.65
CA VAL A 51 6.92 12.03 -23.13
C VAL A 51 6.41 11.51 -21.80
N HIS A 52 6.67 12.24 -20.74
CA HIS A 52 6.20 11.91 -19.40
C HIS A 52 5.02 12.80 -18.99
N LEU A 53 4.15 12.26 -18.15
CA LEU A 53 3.17 13.07 -17.44
C LEU A 53 3.87 14.18 -16.64
N PRO A 54 3.25 15.37 -16.44
CA PRO A 54 3.89 16.51 -15.81
C PRO A 54 4.57 16.22 -14.47
N LYS A 55 3.96 15.37 -13.63
CA LYS A 55 4.52 14.96 -12.33
C LYS A 55 5.80 14.11 -12.48
N VAL A 56 5.78 13.16 -13.42
CA VAL A 56 6.93 12.29 -13.70
C VAL A 56 8.06 13.11 -14.31
N ARG A 57 7.75 14.05 -15.21
CA ARG A 57 8.74 14.95 -15.80
C ARG A 57 9.47 15.74 -14.73
N LYS A 58 8.74 16.35 -13.77
CA LYS A 58 9.35 17.06 -12.63
C LYS A 58 10.24 16.16 -11.78
N MET A 59 9.82 14.92 -11.53
CA MET A 59 10.65 13.94 -10.81
C MET A 59 11.96 13.66 -11.56
N VAL A 60 11.89 13.41 -12.87
CA VAL A 60 13.07 13.13 -13.72
C VAL A 60 14.00 14.34 -13.81
N GLU A 61 13.47 15.56 -13.85
CA GLU A 61 14.23 16.80 -13.83
C GLU A 61 15.05 16.99 -12.54
N HIS A 62 14.53 16.48 -11.40
CA HIS A 62 15.21 16.56 -10.11
C HIS A 62 16.07 15.32 -9.79
N ALA A 63 15.99 14.27 -10.60
CA ALA A 63 16.76 13.05 -10.40
C ALA A 63 18.25 13.29 -10.66
N PHE A 64 19.09 12.98 -9.67
CA PHE A 64 20.54 13.08 -9.77
C PHE A 64 21.23 11.72 -9.74
N SER A 65 20.69 10.78 -8.97
CA SER A 65 21.18 9.41 -8.89
C SER A 65 20.02 8.44 -8.66
N PHE A 66 20.27 7.16 -8.83
CA PHE A 66 19.36 6.11 -8.39
C PHE A 66 20.11 4.87 -7.91
N ASP A 67 19.49 4.15 -7.00
CA ASP A 67 19.88 2.83 -6.52
C ASP A 67 18.80 1.82 -6.83
N VAL A 68 19.16 0.52 -6.83
CA VAL A 68 18.20 -0.57 -7.03
C VAL A 68 18.43 -1.68 -6.01
N ILE A 69 17.34 -2.32 -5.60
CA ILE A 69 17.33 -3.52 -4.78
C ILE A 69 16.63 -4.59 -5.62
N VAL A 70 17.39 -5.61 -6.03
CA VAL A 70 16.85 -6.76 -6.77
C VAL A 70 16.12 -7.67 -5.79
N THR A 71 14.96 -8.18 -6.19
CA THR A 71 14.15 -9.11 -5.40
C THR A 71 13.93 -10.42 -6.16
N ASN A 72 13.54 -11.48 -5.44
CA ASN A 72 13.28 -12.78 -6.04
C ASN A 72 11.90 -12.87 -6.73
N SER A 73 10.97 -11.97 -6.37
CA SER A 73 9.61 -11.96 -6.91
C SER A 73 9.03 -10.55 -7.02
N GLU A 74 7.98 -10.41 -7.83
CA GLU A 74 7.22 -9.15 -7.92
C GLU A 74 6.47 -8.82 -6.61
N VAL A 75 6.08 -9.84 -5.85
CA VAL A 75 5.41 -9.67 -4.55
C VAL A 75 6.38 -9.13 -3.52
N GLU A 76 7.62 -9.66 -3.48
CA GLU A 76 8.67 -9.14 -2.62
C GLU A 76 9.03 -7.69 -2.98
N ALA A 77 9.15 -7.37 -4.29
CA ALA A 77 9.38 -6.00 -4.75
C ALA A 77 8.26 -5.05 -4.28
N LEU A 78 7.01 -5.51 -4.32
CA LEU A 78 5.86 -4.73 -3.90
C LEU A 78 5.88 -4.46 -2.39
N THR A 79 6.13 -5.48 -1.58
CA THR A 79 6.22 -5.35 -0.11
C THR A 79 7.36 -4.41 0.28
N LEU A 80 8.52 -4.55 -0.39
CA LEU A 80 9.68 -3.69 -0.16
C LEU A 80 9.42 -2.25 -0.57
N GLU A 81 8.82 -2.00 -1.76
CA GLU A 81 8.42 -0.66 -2.20
C GLU A 81 7.57 0.04 -1.13
N CYS A 82 6.58 -0.65 -0.60
CA CYS A 82 5.68 -0.06 0.40
C CYS A 82 6.35 0.23 1.72
N SER A 83 7.19 -0.67 2.20
CA SER A 83 7.99 -0.46 3.39
C SER A 83 8.88 0.76 3.24
N GLN A 84 9.59 0.86 2.11
CA GLN A 84 10.50 1.97 1.81
C GLN A 84 9.74 3.31 1.64
N ILE A 85 8.58 3.31 0.98
CA ILE A 85 7.75 4.52 0.86
C ILE A 85 7.23 4.98 2.23
N LYS A 86 6.82 4.05 3.09
CA LYS A 86 6.37 4.36 4.45
C LYS A 86 7.49 4.95 5.30
N GLN A 87 8.69 4.36 5.22
CA GLN A 87 9.86 4.79 5.98
C GLN A 87 10.37 6.17 5.55
N HIS A 88 10.46 6.43 4.25
CA HIS A 88 11.11 7.64 3.71
C HIS A 88 10.13 8.73 3.29
N SER A 89 8.84 8.42 3.13
CA SER A 89 7.78 9.35 2.69
C SER A 89 8.20 10.26 1.51
N PRO A 90 8.72 9.71 0.39
CA PRO A 90 9.34 10.51 -0.65
C PRO A 90 8.34 11.48 -1.29
N LYS A 91 8.81 12.70 -1.59
CA LYS A 91 7.98 13.80 -2.12
C LYS A 91 7.11 13.40 -3.31
N TYR A 92 7.66 12.70 -4.29
CA TYR A 92 6.93 12.34 -5.50
C TYR A 92 6.02 11.12 -5.33
N ASN A 93 6.27 10.25 -4.34
CA ASN A 93 5.34 9.18 -3.99
C ASN A 93 4.09 9.72 -3.28
N ILE A 94 4.24 10.74 -2.43
CA ILE A 94 3.11 11.40 -1.75
C ILE A 94 2.16 12.03 -2.77
N LEU A 95 2.70 12.64 -3.84
CA LEU A 95 1.92 13.24 -4.92
C LEU A 95 1.27 12.21 -5.85
N LEU A 96 1.72 10.95 -5.83
CA LEU A 96 1.17 9.82 -6.58
C LEU A 96 0.27 8.92 -5.71
N LYS A 97 -0.06 9.35 -4.50
CA LYS A 97 -0.94 8.66 -3.53
C LYS A 97 -2.41 8.59 -3.93
N ASP A 98 -2.71 8.60 -5.22
CA ASP A 98 -4.03 8.22 -5.68
C ASP A 98 -4.08 6.69 -5.87
N ASP A 99 -4.86 6.03 -5.05
CA ASP A 99 -5.54 4.73 -5.24
C ASP A 99 -4.78 3.41 -5.21
N LYS A 100 -3.53 3.32 -4.77
CA LYS A 100 -2.88 1.99 -4.62
C LYS A 100 -2.40 1.73 -3.20
N GLY A 101 -3.26 2.01 -2.24
CA GLY A 101 -3.07 1.59 -0.87
C GLY A 101 -3.28 0.07 -0.75
N PHE A 102 -2.42 -0.61 0.02
CA PHE A 102 -2.76 -1.95 0.49
C PHE A 102 -3.94 -1.87 1.43
N SER A 103 -4.68 -2.96 1.46
CA SER A 103 -5.73 -3.14 2.44
C SER A 103 -5.37 -4.26 3.39
N PHE A 104 -5.78 -4.10 4.62
CA PHE A 104 -5.60 -5.07 5.69
C PHE A 104 -6.96 -5.48 6.21
N ILE A 105 -7.05 -6.73 6.67
CA ILE A 105 -8.16 -7.17 7.50
C ILE A 105 -7.71 -6.96 8.94
N LYS A 106 -8.42 -6.09 9.66
CA LYS A 106 -8.20 -5.85 11.08
C LYS A 106 -9.15 -6.69 11.90
N ILE A 107 -8.63 -7.36 12.91
CA ILE A 107 -9.41 -8.04 13.97
C ILE A 107 -9.12 -7.27 15.26
N SER A 108 -10.13 -6.59 15.81
CA SER A 108 -9.96 -5.77 17.01
C SER A 108 -9.66 -6.65 18.25
N LYS A 109 -8.92 -6.08 19.21
CA LYS A 109 -8.63 -6.71 20.50
C LYS A 109 -9.67 -6.28 21.54
N GLU A 110 -10.89 -6.70 21.35
CA GLU A 110 -12.01 -6.46 22.25
C GLU A 110 -12.57 -7.81 22.73
N ASP A 111 -13.36 -7.83 23.82
CA ASP A 111 -14.04 -9.05 24.31
C ASP A 111 -14.97 -9.62 23.23
N TYR A 112 -15.52 -8.76 22.39
CA TYR A 112 -16.30 -9.10 21.19
C TYR A 112 -15.61 -8.57 19.93
N PRO A 113 -14.66 -9.35 19.37
CA PRO A 113 -13.83 -8.88 18.26
C PRO A 113 -14.64 -8.50 17.03
N ARG A 114 -14.23 -7.41 16.38
CA ARG A 114 -14.76 -6.95 15.10
C ARG A 114 -13.78 -7.20 13.99
N ILE A 115 -14.31 -7.49 12.82
CA ILE A 115 -13.50 -7.61 11.60
C ILE A 115 -13.82 -6.42 10.71
N THR A 116 -12.79 -5.64 10.34
CA THR A 116 -12.91 -4.47 9.46
C THR A 116 -11.85 -4.47 8.36
N ALA A 117 -12.13 -3.75 7.28
CA ALA A 117 -11.14 -3.49 6.22
C ALA A 117 -10.48 -2.14 6.47
N GLU A 118 -9.16 -2.13 6.59
CA GLU A 118 -8.37 -0.93 6.87
C GLU A 118 -7.34 -0.69 5.77
N LEU A 119 -7.01 0.56 5.52
CA LEU A 119 -5.98 0.94 4.53
C LEU A 119 -4.57 0.98 5.12
N GLN A 120 -4.46 0.96 6.44
CA GLN A 120 -3.18 1.01 7.16
C GLN A 120 -3.24 0.14 8.41
N ALA A 121 -2.16 -0.56 8.69
CA ALA A 121 -1.97 -1.19 9.99
C ALA A 121 -1.51 -0.11 10.98
N THR A 122 -2.16 -0.03 12.14
CA THR A 122 -1.82 0.87 13.25
C THR A 122 -1.31 0.05 14.43
N ASP A 123 -0.56 0.68 15.33
CA ASP A 123 -0.05 0.04 16.54
C ASP A 123 -1.09 0.16 17.67
N ASP A 124 -2.21 -0.54 17.50
CA ASP A 124 -3.36 -0.51 18.43
C ASP A 124 -3.67 -1.87 19.05
N GLU A 125 -2.67 -2.74 19.12
CA GLU A 125 -2.76 -4.11 19.64
C GLU A 125 -3.74 -5.04 18.87
N ALA A 126 -4.42 -4.55 17.84
CA ALA A 126 -5.29 -5.36 17.00
C ALA A 126 -4.46 -6.28 16.08
N LYS A 127 -5.04 -7.39 15.66
CA LYS A 127 -4.41 -8.29 14.69
C LYS A 127 -4.71 -7.81 13.28
N TYR A 128 -3.64 -7.59 12.49
CA TYR A 128 -3.74 -7.23 11.09
C TYR A 128 -3.30 -8.38 10.18
N LEU A 129 -4.14 -8.73 9.22
CA LEU A 129 -3.84 -9.71 8.17
C LEU A 129 -3.64 -8.95 6.85
N GLY A 130 -2.57 -9.21 6.14
CA GLY A 130 -2.20 -8.53 4.90
C GLY A 130 -0.71 -8.24 4.83
N PRO A 131 -0.25 -7.41 3.92
CA PRO A 131 -1.02 -6.52 3.01
C PRO A 131 -1.66 -7.23 1.80
N TYR A 132 -2.87 -6.82 1.44
CA TYR A 132 -3.58 -7.28 0.23
C TYR A 132 -3.64 -6.17 -0.81
N MET A 133 -3.52 -6.52 -2.10
CA MET A 133 -3.49 -5.56 -3.20
C MET A 133 -4.87 -5.06 -3.65
N SER A 134 -5.93 -5.80 -3.33
CA SER A 134 -7.28 -5.48 -3.76
C SER A 134 -8.15 -5.10 -2.56
N SER A 135 -8.42 -3.81 -2.40
CA SER A 135 -9.35 -3.32 -1.37
C SER A 135 -10.77 -3.86 -1.58
N PHE A 136 -11.16 -4.12 -2.83
CA PHE A 136 -12.45 -4.71 -3.15
C PHE A 136 -12.53 -6.15 -2.59
N ALA A 137 -11.54 -6.99 -2.90
CA ALA A 137 -11.51 -8.37 -2.41
C ALA A 137 -11.46 -8.43 -0.86
N VAL A 138 -10.73 -7.53 -0.22
CA VAL A 138 -10.68 -7.45 1.25
C VAL A 138 -12.05 -7.11 1.83
N ARG A 139 -12.77 -6.16 1.24
CA ARG A 139 -14.13 -5.80 1.68
C ARG A 139 -15.10 -6.97 1.51
N GLU A 140 -15.10 -7.67 0.37
CA GLU A 140 -15.93 -8.85 0.16
C GLU A 140 -15.64 -9.96 1.19
N ILE A 141 -14.36 -10.21 1.50
CA ILE A 141 -13.97 -11.19 2.52
C ILE A 141 -14.48 -10.78 3.90
N VAL A 142 -14.32 -9.50 4.26
CA VAL A 142 -14.79 -8.97 5.54
C VAL A 142 -16.32 -9.07 5.65
N GLU A 143 -17.07 -8.64 4.64
CA GLU A 143 -18.52 -8.72 4.59
C GLU A 143 -19.01 -10.18 4.67
N THR A 144 -18.36 -11.07 3.92
CA THR A 144 -18.67 -12.51 3.96
C THR A 144 -18.43 -13.10 5.36
N ALA A 145 -17.31 -12.76 5.99
CA ALA A 145 -17.02 -13.21 7.35
C ALA A 145 -18.03 -12.67 8.37
N GLN A 146 -18.39 -11.38 8.26
CA GLN A 146 -19.41 -10.77 9.11
C GLN A 146 -20.77 -11.47 8.95
N ASP A 147 -21.18 -11.80 7.72
CA ASP A 147 -22.44 -12.46 7.43
C ASP A 147 -22.46 -13.93 7.91
N ILE A 148 -21.36 -14.68 7.74
CA ILE A 148 -21.26 -16.08 8.18
C ILE A 148 -21.25 -16.18 9.71
N PHE A 149 -20.39 -15.39 10.35
CA PHE A 149 -20.19 -15.46 11.79
C PHE A 149 -21.15 -14.56 12.59
N LYS A 150 -22.04 -13.83 11.92
CA LYS A 150 -23.01 -12.89 12.53
C LYS A 150 -22.34 -11.85 13.43
N LEU A 151 -21.19 -11.34 13.02
CA LEU A 151 -20.38 -10.45 13.83
C LEU A 151 -21.03 -9.05 13.96
N PRO A 152 -20.78 -8.34 15.08
CA PRO A 152 -21.30 -6.99 15.26
C PRO A 152 -20.60 -6.01 14.32
N THR A 153 -21.42 -5.23 13.58
CA THR A 153 -20.95 -4.17 12.68
C THR A 153 -21.28 -2.76 13.20
N CYS A 154 -21.98 -2.67 14.35
CA CYS A 154 -22.34 -1.41 14.98
C CYS A 154 -21.20 -0.84 15.84
N ASN A 155 -21.32 0.45 16.23
CA ASN A 155 -20.33 1.15 17.05
C ASN A 155 -20.54 1.00 18.58
N ARG A 156 -21.43 0.09 19.01
CA ARG A 156 -21.68 -0.14 20.44
C ARG A 156 -20.47 -0.74 21.13
N LYS A 157 -20.26 -0.40 22.39
CA LYS A 157 -19.17 -0.94 23.20
C LYS A 157 -19.69 -2.11 24.02
N PHE A 158 -19.20 -3.29 23.72
CA PHE A 158 -19.58 -4.52 24.46
C PHE A 158 -18.48 -4.88 25.47
N PRO A 159 -18.86 -5.36 26.68
CA PRO A 159 -20.21 -5.66 27.20
C PRO A 159 -21.00 -4.47 27.78
N GLN A 160 -20.42 -3.25 27.80
CA GLN A 160 -20.97 -2.09 28.51
C GLN A 160 -22.38 -1.69 28.06
N ASP A 161 -22.70 -1.91 26.79
CA ASP A 161 -23.95 -1.49 26.16
C ASP A 161 -25.00 -2.61 26.09
N PHE A 162 -24.74 -3.77 26.71
CA PHE A 162 -25.72 -4.84 26.78
C PHE A 162 -27.04 -4.38 27.46
N GLY A 163 -28.13 -4.62 26.75
CA GLY A 163 -29.48 -4.35 27.30
C GLY A 163 -29.85 -2.87 27.43
N LYS A 164 -28.98 -1.91 27.09
CA LYS A 164 -29.28 -0.47 27.20
C LYS A 164 -30.20 0.04 26.09
N GLU A 165 -30.12 -0.57 24.93
CA GLU A 165 -30.86 -0.13 23.75
C GLU A 165 -31.49 -1.34 23.00
N ARG A 166 -32.52 -1.04 22.20
CA ARG A 166 -33.13 -2.07 21.34
C ARG A 166 -32.12 -2.58 20.32
N PRO A 167 -32.18 -3.88 19.96
CA PRO A 167 -31.36 -4.44 18.90
C PRO A 167 -31.49 -3.65 17.60
N CYS A 168 -30.38 -3.50 16.89
CA CYS A 168 -30.34 -2.76 15.62
C CYS A 168 -30.97 -3.56 14.46
N LEU A 169 -31.12 -2.92 13.30
CA LEU A 169 -31.71 -3.55 12.12
C LEU A 169 -30.99 -4.85 11.72
N ASN A 170 -29.64 -4.90 11.85
CA ASN A 170 -28.86 -6.10 11.50
C ASN A 170 -29.24 -7.33 12.32
N PHE A 171 -29.67 -7.16 13.57
CA PHE A 171 -30.24 -8.26 14.35
C PHE A 171 -31.57 -8.75 13.76
N HIS A 172 -32.47 -7.82 13.42
CA HIS A 172 -33.80 -8.18 12.89
C HIS A 172 -33.72 -8.87 11.54
N ILE A 173 -32.76 -8.51 10.69
CA ILE A 173 -32.50 -9.18 9.39
C ILE A 173 -31.54 -10.36 9.50
N LYS A 174 -31.22 -10.83 10.71
CA LYS A 174 -30.35 -11.98 11.00
C LYS A 174 -28.91 -11.86 10.48
N LYS A 175 -28.39 -10.64 10.35
CA LYS A 175 -27.00 -10.35 10.00
C LYS A 175 -26.07 -10.18 11.21
N CYS A 176 -26.62 -10.13 12.43
CA CYS A 176 -25.89 -10.00 13.69
C CYS A 176 -26.54 -10.84 14.76
N MET A 177 -25.77 -11.33 15.73
CA MET A 177 -26.29 -12.11 16.87
C MET A 177 -27.08 -11.26 17.86
N GLY A 178 -27.04 -9.93 17.79
CA GLY A 178 -27.80 -9.04 18.66
C GLY A 178 -27.20 -8.93 20.06
N LEU A 179 -25.94 -8.66 20.15
CA LEU A 179 -25.22 -8.40 21.40
C LEU A 179 -25.71 -7.11 22.06
#